data_9207ff04cbd003e0ffd0ad539366ad02
#
_entry.id   9207ff04cbd003e0ffd0ad539366ad02
#
_cell.length_a   1.000
_cell.length_b   1.000
_cell.length_c   1.000
_cell.angle_alpha   90.00
_cell.angle_beta   90.00
_cell.angle_gamma   90.00
#
_symmetry.space_group_name_H-M   'P 1'
#
loop_
_entity.id
_entity.type
_entity.pdbx_description
1 polymer ?
#
loop_
_entity_poly.entity_id
_entity_poly.type
_entity_poly.pdbx_seq_one_letter_code
_entity_poly.pdbx_strand_id
1 'polypeptide(L)' 'VELAAARDKITRANAALAKEDYDLARRLAVEADADATLAEAQSRSVRSDRALAEVREGIRMLRVEMAPQ' A
#
# COMPACT_ATOMS: atom_id res chain seq x y z
N VAL A 1 4.35 -6.11 3.36
CA VAL A 1 4.15 -7.50 2.95
C VAL A 1 3.87 -7.58 1.45
N GLU A 2 2.88 -6.85 0.97
CA GLU A 2 2.53 -6.86 -0.46
C GLU A 2 3.64 -6.26 -1.32
N LEU A 3 4.37 -5.27 -0.83
CA LEU A 3 5.49 -4.68 -1.57
C LEU A 3 6.66 -5.66 -1.66
N ALA A 4 6.94 -6.38 -0.59
CA ALA A 4 7.97 -7.43 -0.59
C ALA A 4 7.58 -8.57 -1.54
N ALA A 5 6.30 -8.94 -1.56
CA ALA A 5 5.78 -9.94 -2.50
C ALA A 5 5.91 -9.47 -3.95
N ALA A 6 5.63 -8.20 -4.22
CA ALA A 6 5.78 -7.62 -5.55
C ALA A 6 7.23 -7.67 -6.01
N ARG A 7 8.16 -7.29 -5.16
CA ARG A 7 9.60 -7.32 -5.47
C ARG A 7 10.10 -8.73 -5.74
N ASP A 8 9.67 -9.70 -4.94
CA ASP A 8 10.01 -11.11 -5.13
C ASP A 8 9.52 -11.60 -6.50
N LYS A 9 8.29 -11.27 -6.86
CA LYS A 9 7.71 -11.68 -8.14
C LYS A 9 8.42 -11.03 -9.32
N ILE A 10 8.86 -9.78 -9.19
CA ILE A 10 9.66 -9.13 -10.25
C ILE A 10 11.01 -9.84 -10.43
N THR A 11 11.67 -10.19 -9.34
CA THR A 11 12.92 -10.95 -9.40
C THR A 11 12.73 -12.29 -10.10
N ARG A 12 11.65 -12.99 -9.76
CA ARG A 12 11.30 -14.28 -10.37
C ARG A 12 10.90 -14.11 -11.84
N ALA A 13 10.21 -13.02 -12.18
CA ALA A 13 9.87 -12.70 -13.56
C ALA A 13 11.12 -12.48 -14.41
N ASN A 14 12.09 -11.76 -13.88
CA ASN A 14 13.35 -11.52 -14.57
C ASN A 14 14.13 -12.83 -14.77
N ALA A 15 14.12 -13.72 -13.79
CA ALA A 15 14.75 -15.04 -13.92
C ALA A 15 14.05 -15.89 -14.97
N ALA A 16 12.71 -15.85 -15.02
CA ALA A 16 11.94 -16.57 -16.04
C ALA A 16 12.22 -16.00 -17.42
N LEU A 17 12.34 -14.68 -17.56
CA LEU A 17 12.67 -14.03 -18.81
C LEU A 17 14.06 -14.45 -19.32
N ALA A 18 15.04 -14.55 -18.42
CA ALA A 18 16.37 -15.00 -18.76
C ALA A 18 16.39 -16.44 -19.29
N LYS A 19 15.45 -17.26 -18.84
CA LYS A 19 15.27 -18.64 -19.32
C LYS A 19 14.32 -18.73 -20.51
N GLU A 20 13.88 -17.60 -21.04
CA GLU A 20 12.93 -17.51 -22.15
C GLU A 20 11.56 -18.14 -21.84
N ASP A 21 11.21 -18.23 -20.55
CA ASP A 21 9.88 -18.66 -20.12
C ASP A 21 8.95 -17.44 -20.05
N TYR A 22 8.49 -17.01 -21.22
CA TYR A 22 7.73 -15.75 -21.35
C TYR A 22 6.34 -15.81 -20.72
N ASP A 23 5.70 -16.97 -20.72
CA ASP A 23 4.38 -17.13 -20.09
C ASP A 23 4.48 -16.96 -18.56
N LEU A 24 5.49 -17.57 -17.96
CA LEU A 24 5.73 -17.42 -16.52
C LEU A 24 6.15 -15.99 -16.19
N ALA A 25 7.03 -15.40 -16.99
CA ALA A 25 7.48 -14.02 -16.77
C ALA A 25 6.30 -13.05 -16.80
N ARG A 26 5.41 -13.17 -17.78
CA ARG A 26 4.22 -12.32 -17.90
C ARG A 26 3.27 -12.50 -16.72
N ARG A 27 3.00 -13.73 -16.30
CA ARG A 27 2.13 -14.03 -15.18
C ARG A 27 2.67 -13.42 -13.88
N LEU A 28 3.96 -13.58 -13.63
CA LEU A 28 4.60 -13.02 -12.45
C LEU A 28 4.58 -11.49 -12.47
N ALA A 29 4.76 -10.88 -13.64
CA ALA A 29 4.69 -9.42 -13.78
C ALA A 29 3.29 -8.87 -13.49
N VAL A 30 2.25 -9.56 -13.95
CA VAL A 30 0.85 -9.18 -13.66
C VAL A 30 0.56 -9.31 -12.18
N GLU A 31 1.02 -10.38 -11.54
CA GLU A 31 0.84 -10.57 -10.10
C GLU A 31 1.61 -9.52 -9.29
N ALA A 32 2.81 -9.14 -9.72
CA ALA A 32 3.59 -8.09 -9.09
C ALA A 32 2.86 -6.74 -9.15
N ASP A 33 2.26 -6.43 -10.29
CA ASP A 33 1.49 -5.20 -10.47
C ASP A 33 0.29 -5.17 -9.53
N ALA A 34 -0.44 -6.27 -9.41
CA ALA A 34 -1.57 -6.38 -8.50
C ALA A 34 -1.14 -6.21 -7.04
N ASP A 35 -0.03 -6.84 -6.65
CA ASP A 35 0.50 -6.72 -5.28
C ASP A 35 0.94 -5.28 -4.97
N ALA A 36 1.59 -4.61 -5.93
CA ALA A 36 2.01 -3.22 -5.76
C ALA A 36 0.81 -2.28 -5.65
N THR A 37 -0.23 -2.50 -6.45
CA THR A 37 -1.47 -1.73 -6.40
C THR A 37 -2.15 -1.88 -5.03
N LEU A 38 -2.20 -3.09 -4.51
CA LEU A 38 -2.75 -3.35 -3.18
C LEU A 38 -1.93 -2.66 -2.09
N ALA A 39 -0.61 -2.71 -2.17
CA ALA A 39 0.28 -2.05 -1.21
C ALA A 39 0.06 -0.54 -1.21
N GLU A 40 -0.11 0.09 -2.38
CA GLU A 40 -0.42 1.51 -2.48
C GLU A 40 -1.76 1.85 -1.84
N ALA A 41 -2.80 1.05 -2.11
CA ALA A 41 -4.13 1.27 -1.55
C ALA A 41 -4.11 1.16 -0.02
N GLN A 42 -3.42 0.17 0.52
CA GLN A 42 -3.27 0.00 1.96
C GLN A 42 -2.53 1.17 2.59
N SER A 43 -1.46 1.65 1.97
CA SER A 43 -0.69 2.79 2.44
C SER A 43 -1.53 4.07 2.47
N ARG A 44 -2.35 4.30 1.44
CA ARG A 44 -3.27 5.44 1.39
C ARG A 44 -4.32 5.36 2.48
N SER A 45 -4.87 4.17 2.73
CA SER A 45 -5.87 3.93 3.76
C SER A 45 -5.33 4.25 5.15
N VAL A 46 -4.11 3.81 5.46
CA VAL A 46 -3.46 4.10 6.74
C VAL A 46 -3.26 5.60 6.93
N ARG A 47 -2.79 6.30 5.90
CA ARG A 47 -2.61 7.76 5.96
C ARG A 47 -3.90 8.50 6.14
N SER A 48 -4.96 8.07 5.44
CA SER A 48 -6.31 8.64 5.58
C SER A 48 -6.85 8.47 6.99
N ASP A 49 -6.69 7.30 7.57
CA ASP A 49 -7.15 7.02 8.94
C ASP A 49 -6.42 7.90 9.95
N ARG A 50 -5.12 8.09 9.78
CA ARG A 50 -4.33 8.98 10.66
C ARG A 50 -4.79 10.43 10.54
N ALA A 51 -4.99 10.92 9.32
CA ALA A 51 -5.45 12.29 9.09
C ALA A 51 -6.82 12.52 9.72
N LEU A 52 -7.73 11.57 9.59
CA LEU A 52 -9.06 11.65 10.20
C LEU A 52 -8.97 11.65 11.72
N ALA A 53 -8.13 10.80 12.29
CA ALA A 53 -7.91 10.76 13.74
C ALA A 53 -7.36 12.08 14.27
N GLU A 54 -6.42 12.70 13.56
CA GLU A 54 -5.85 14.01 13.92
C GLU A 54 -6.90 15.11 13.90
N VAL A 55 -7.76 15.12 12.87
CA VAL A 55 -8.85 16.12 12.77
C VAL A 55 -9.84 15.95 13.92
N ARG A 56 -10.24 14.72 14.22
CA ARG A 56 -11.16 14.43 15.32
C ARG A 56 -10.59 14.85 16.68
N GLU A 57 -9.30 14.59 16.89
CA GLU A 57 -8.62 15.01 18.13
C GLU A 57 -8.55 16.52 18.23
N GLY A 58 -8.26 17.22 17.13
CA GLY A 58 -8.24 18.68 17.09
C GLY A 58 -9.60 19.27 17.43
N ILE A 59 -10.69 18.71 16.89
CA ILE A 59 -12.05 19.14 17.21
C ILE A 59 -12.36 18.92 18.68
N ARG A 60 -12.00 17.78 19.22
CA ARG A 60 -12.21 17.47 20.65
C ARG A 60 -11.50 18.46 21.54
N MET A 61 -10.26 18.79 21.25
CA MET A 61 -9.48 19.75 22.01
C MET A 61 -10.08 21.17 21.96
N LEU A 62 -10.54 21.59 20.77
CA LEU A 62 -11.20 22.89 20.63
C LEU A 62 -12.48 22.95 21.46
N ARG A 63 -13.27 21.90 21.49
CA ARG A 63 -14.49 21.84 22.30
C ARG A 63 -14.18 21.95 23.79
N VAL A 64 -13.10 21.33 24.26
CA VAL A 64 -12.67 21.42 25.66
C VAL A 64 -12.25 22.86 26.01
N GLU A 65 -11.44 23.49 25.13
CA GLU A 65 -10.96 24.87 25.37
C GLU A 65 -12.07 25.90 25.34
N MET A 66 -13.10 25.69 24.49
CA MET A 66 -14.21 26.62 24.34
C MET A 66 -15.38 26.34 25.27
N ALA A 67 -15.30 25.27 26.08
CA ALA A 67 -16.38 24.94 27.01
C ALA A 67 -16.52 26.02 28.09
N PRO A 68 -17.75 26.39 28.48
CA PRO A 68 -17.98 27.31 29.57
C PRO A 68 -17.43 26.72 30.87
N GLN A 69 -16.85 27.57 31.70
CA GLN A 69 -16.35 27.17 33.03
C GLN A 69 -17.41 27.38 34.12
#